data_731e9302d3b0f2cad899e514e7afbe24
#
_entry.id   731e9302d3b0f2cad899e514e7afbe24
#
_cell.length_a   1.000
_cell.length_b   1.000
_cell.length_c   1.000
_cell.angle_alpha   90.00
_cell.angle_beta   90.00
_cell.angle_gamma   90.00
#
_symmetry.space_group_name_H-M   'P 1'
#
loop_
_entity.id
_entity.type
_entity.pdbx_description
1 polymer ?
#
loop_
_entity_poly.entity_id
_entity_poly.type
_entity_poly.pdbx_seq_one_letter_code
_entity_poly.pdbx_strand_id
1 'polypeptide(L)'
;MNRKPNIILAAFLAVMLCVCMFCGCSPEPTGDTVERFATAAPSDSGSIDIPGYESLSFKAGSQSQTVNLKNPQTNNCYFVLSLIINSETLWTSDYIEPGYAVKNLTLSRAPDKGEYDAVLHYDCFTLNDKTPLNGAEIQLKIKVN
;
A
#
# COMPACT_ATOMS: atom_id res chain seq x y z
N MET A 1 42.64 30.62 50.11
CA MET A 1 41.69 31.38 49.30
C MET A 1 40.82 30.38 48.55
N ASN A 2 39.65 30.06 49.09
CA ASN A 2 38.74 29.03 48.55
C ASN A 2 37.84 29.65 47.45
N ARG A 3 38.05 29.25 46.20
CA ARG A 3 37.10 29.54 45.13
C ARG A 3 36.08 28.41 45.04
N LYS A 4 34.86 28.67 45.46
CA LYS A 4 33.72 27.75 45.26
C LYS A 4 33.37 27.76 43.77
N PRO A 5 33.23 26.62 43.09
CA PRO A 5 32.78 26.56 41.72
C PRO A 5 31.28 26.94 41.65
N ASN A 6 30.95 27.83 40.72
CA ASN A 6 29.57 28.27 40.48
C ASN A 6 28.72 27.11 39.89
N ILE A 7 28.02 26.45 40.79
CA ILE A 7 27.09 25.33 40.47
C ILE A 7 25.92 25.82 39.57
N ILE A 8 25.69 27.15 39.55
CA ILE A 8 24.57 27.72 38.76
C ILE A 8 24.84 27.72 37.23
N LEU A 9 26.11 27.71 36.81
CA LEU A 9 26.45 27.70 35.38
C LEU A 9 26.35 26.31 34.75
N ALA A 10 26.48 25.26 35.55
CA ALA A 10 26.32 23.89 35.06
C ALA A 10 24.85 23.45 34.86
N ALA A 11 23.92 24.07 35.61
CA ALA A 11 22.49 23.76 35.51
C ALA A 11 21.85 24.33 34.23
N PHE A 12 22.34 25.44 33.68
CA PHE A 12 21.80 26.04 32.45
C PHE A 12 22.25 25.30 31.17
N LEU A 13 23.39 24.61 31.20
CA LEU A 13 23.88 23.87 30.03
C LEU A 13 23.17 22.52 29.85
N ALA A 14 22.62 21.94 30.92
CA ALA A 14 21.91 20.67 30.89
C ALA A 14 20.45 20.80 30.39
N VAL A 15 19.81 21.97 30.55
CA VAL A 15 18.44 22.21 30.12
C VAL A 15 18.34 22.54 28.61
N MET A 16 19.40 23.05 28.00
CA MET A 16 19.40 23.40 26.57
C MET A 16 19.63 22.23 25.62
N LEU A 17 20.08 21.08 26.13
CA LEU A 17 20.32 19.87 25.31
C LEU A 17 19.10 18.94 25.19
N CYS A 18 17.98 19.24 25.86
CA CYS A 18 16.80 18.35 25.90
C CYS A 18 15.65 18.76 24.96
N VAL A 19 15.77 19.80 24.15
CA VAL A 19 14.69 20.33 23.30
C VAL A 19 14.77 19.89 21.83
N CYS A 20 15.80 19.16 21.41
CA CYS A 20 16.00 18.79 20.00
C CYS A 20 15.64 17.33 19.64
N MET A 21 14.86 16.59 20.45
CA MET A 21 14.52 15.20 20.15
C MET A 21 13.02 14.92 19.99
N PHE A 22 12.25 15.87 19.47
CA PHE A 22 10.90 15.59 18.98
C PHE A 22 10.71 16.06 17.54
N CYS A 23 11.67 15.79 16.67
CA CYS A 23 11.36 15.67 15.27
C CYS A 23 10.86 14.22 15.08
N GLY A 24 9.60 14.00 15.41
CA GLY A 24 8.89 12.77 15.12
C GLY A 24 8.74 12.63 13.61
N CYS A 25 9.77 12.11 12.97
CA CYS A 25 9.64 11.49 11.67
C CYS A 25 8.86 10.20 11.94
N SER A 26 7.53 10.25 11.83
CA SER A 26 6.73 9.02 11.74
C SER A 26 7.22 8.33 10.48
N PRO A 27 7.79 7.11 10.56
CA PRO A 27 8.08 6.35 9.36
C PRO A 27 6.75 6.14 8.63
N GLU A 28 6.64 6.60 7.39
CA GLU A 28 5.55 6.16 6.53
C GLU A 28 5.59 4.62 6.49
N PRO A 29 4.44 3.94 6.62
CA PRO A 29 4.40 2.49 6.55
C PRO A 29 4.95 2.06 5.18
N THR A 30 6.17 1.55 5.17
CA THR A 30 6.82 0.98 3.99
C THR A 30 6.36 -0.47 3.89
N GLY A 31 5.32 -0.70 3.10
CA GLY A 31 4.79 -2.02 2.83
C GLY A 31 3.32 -1.99 2.42
N ASP A 32 2.90 -3.03 1.71
CA ASP A 32 1.51 -3.19 1.33
C ASP A 32 0.66 -3.52 2.57
N THR A 33 -0.48 -2.87 2.70
CA THR A 33 -1.43 -3.17 3.77
C THR A 33 -2.64 -3.87 3.18
N VAL A 34 -2.89 -5.10 3.62
CA VAL A 34 -4.05 -5.90 3.23
C VAL A 34 -4.99 -6.04 4.42
N GLU A 35 -6.26 -5.67 4.25
CA GLU A 35 -7.27 -5.69 5.31
C GLU A 35 -8.45 -6.57 4.91
N ARG A 36 -9.00 -7.29 5.89
CA ARG A 36 -10.23 -8.04 5.72
C ARG A 36 -11.43 -7.09 5.74
N PHE A 37 -12.27 -7.13 4.71
CA PHE A 37 -13.50 -6.31 4.65
C PHE A 37 -14.79 -7.13 4.73
N ALA A 38 -14.71 -8.46 4.66
CA ALA A 38 -15.86 -9.35 4.70
C ALA A 38 -15.65 -10.51 5.68
N THR A 39 -16.73 -10.96 6.35
CA THR A 39 -16.68 -11.95 7.43
C THR A 39 -17.35 -13.28 7.09
N ALA A 40 -18.09 -13.37 5.97
CA ALA A 40 -18.74 -14.61 5.56
C ALA A 40 -17.75 -15.54 4.82
N ALA A 41 -18.06 -16.83 4.76
CA ALA A 41 -17.27 -17.78 3.99
C ALA A 41 -17.41 -17.52 2.47
N PRO A 42 -16.40 -17.87 1.65
CA PRO A 42 -16.51 -17.82 0.20
C PRO A 42 -17.73 -18.61 -0.28
N SER A 43 -18.46 -18.07 -1.24
CA SER A 43 -19.54 -18.80 -1.91
C SER A 43 -18.99 -19.39 -3.20
N ASP A 44 -19.16 -20.69 -3.41
CA ASP A 44 -18.77 -21.33 -4.66
C ASP A 44 -19.80 -20.99 -5.75
N SER A 45 -19.58 -19.86 -6.42
CA SER A 45 -20.44 -19.40 -7.53
C SER A 45 -20.02 -19.99 -8.88
N GLY A 46 -18.92 -20.74 -8.93
CA GLY A 46 -18.37 -21.30 -10.17
C GLY A 46 -17.82 -20.27 -11.17
N SER A 47 -17.90 -18.98 -10.84
CA SER A 47 -17.35 -17.87 -11.65
C SER A 47 -16.47 -16.98 -10.78
N ILE A 48 -15.43 -16.37 -11.39
CA ILE A 48 -14.55 -15.39 -10.74
C ILE A 48 -15.15 -14.00 -11.00
N ASP A 49 -15.45 -13.30 -9.92
CA ASP A 49 -15.92 -11.91 -9.94
C ASP A 49 -14.70 -10.97 -9.90
N ILE A 50 -14.46 -10.28 -11.02
CA ILE A 50 -13.33 -9.32 -11.16
C ILE A 50 -13.87 -7.91 -10.99
N PRO A 51 -13.50 -7.19 -9.91
CA PRO A 51 -13.92 -5.80 -9.72
C PRO A 51 -13.35 -4.88 -10.80
N GLY A 52 -14.22 -4.05 -11.40
CA GLY A 52 -13.80 -2.99 -12.29
C GLY A 52 -13.42 -1.72 -11.54
N TYR A 53 -12.40 -1.02 -12.01
CA TYR A 53 -12.00 0.31 -11.53
C TYR A 53 -11.87 1.26 -12.71
N GLU A 54 -12.57 2.41 -12.66
CA GLU A 54 -12.48 3.43 -13.72
C GLU A 54 -11.21 4.28 -13.55
N SER A 55 -10.87 4.61 -12.31
CA SER A 55 -9.68 5.40 -12.01
C SER A 55 -9.18 5.17 -10.57
N LEU A 56 -7.87 5.41 -10.39
CA LEU A 56 -7.22 5.52 -9.08
C LEU A 56 -6.64 6.92 -8.92
N SER A 57 -6.61 7.41 -7.68
CA SER A 57 -5.97 8.69 -7.33
C SER A 57 -4.71 8.45 -6.54
N PHE A 58 -3.59 8.96 -7.02
CA PHE A 58 -2.28 8.81 -6.41
C PHE A 58 -1.71 10.15 -5.96
N LYS A 59 -0.79 10.10 -5.00
CA LYS A 59 -0.03 11.24 -4.51
C LYS A 59 1.28 11.35 -5.27
N ALA A 60 1.55 12.53 -5.85
CA ALA A 60 2.80 12.82 -6.54
C ALA A 60 4.00 12.74 -5.58
N GLY A 61 5.12 12.23 -6.06
CA GLY A 61 6.37 12.16 -5.30
C GLY A 61 6.39 11.17 -4.14
N SER A 62 5.33 10.33 -3.98
CA SER A 62 5.27 9.27 -2.96
C SER A 62 5.21 7.89 -3.62
N GLN A 63 5.98 6.94 -3.12
CA GLN A 63 5.87 5.53 -3.52
C GLN A 63 4.67 4.87 -2.83
N SER A 64 4.35 5.28 -1.58
CA SER A 64 3.20 4.76 -0.84
C SER A 64 1.91 5.42 -1.34
N GLN A 65 0.96 4.59 -1.77
CA GLN A 65 -0.32 5.01 -2.34
C GLN A 65 -1.47 4.34 -1.60
N THR A 66 -2.52 5.12 -1.30
CA THR A 66 -3.74 4.59 -0.71
C THR A 66 -4.68 4.14 -1.83
N VAL A 67 -5.17 2.92 -1.73
CA VAL A 67 -6.07 2.28 -2.70
C VAL A 67 -7.19 1.50 -1.99
N ASN A 68 -8.04 0.84 -2.75
CA ASN A 68 -9.00 -0.12 -2.23
C ASN A 68 -9.25 -1.22 -3.28
N LEU A 69 -8.23 -2.05 -3.49
CA LEU A 69 -8.26 -3.14 -4.48
C LEU A 69 -8.72 -4.42 -3.80
N LYS A 70 -9.90 -4.91 -4.16
CA LYS A 70 -10.59 -5.99 -3.45
C LYS A 70 -10.51 -7.31 -4.19
N ASN A 71 -10.40 -8.40 -3.43
CA ASN A 71 -10.84 -9.72 -3.89
C ASN A 71 -12.24 -9.98 -3.29
N PRO A 72 -13.31 -10.01 -4.11
CA PRO A 72 -14.65 -10.25 -3.62
C PRO A 72 -14.74 -11.54 -2.78
N GLN A 73 -15.54 -11.49 -1.73
CA GLN A 73 -15.78 -12.64 -0.86
C GLN A 73 -16.44 -13.81 -1.58
N THR A 74 -17.16 -13.54 -2.65
CA THR A 74 -17.83 -14.54 -3.49
C THR A 74 -16.87 -15.40 -4.30
N ASN A 75 -15.60 -14.95 -4.43
CA ASN A 75 -14.60 -15.70 -5.15
C ASN A 75 -14.10 -16.92 -4.37
N ASN A 76 -13.72 -17.97 -5.09
CA ASN A 76 -13.08 -19.16 -4.56
C ASN A 76 -11.64 -19.29 -5.09
N CYS A 77 -10.93 -18.15 -5.15
CA CYS A 77 -9.55 -18.09 -5.63
C CYS A 77 -8.79 -16.92 -4.99
N TYR A 78 -7.46 -17.05 -4.94
CA TYR A 78 -6.57 -15.92 -4.67
C TYR A 78 -6.48 -15.02 -5.89
N PHE A 79 -6.29 -13.73 -5.64
CA PHE A 79 -5.79 -12.78 -6.64
C PHE A 79 -4.33 -12.43 -6.38
N VAL A 80 -3.55 -12.30 -7.44
CA VAL A 80 -2.30 -11.53 -7.47
C VAL A 80 -2.52 -10.40 -8.46
N LEU A 81 -2.36 -9.16 -8.01
CA LEU A 81 -2.61 -7.96 -8.79
C LEU A 81 -1.29 -7.34 -9.22
N SER A 82 -1.19 -6.94 -10.47
CA SER A 82 -0.06 -6.16 -10.98
C SER A 82 -0.55 -4.85 -11.58
N LEU A 83 0.04 -3.72 -11.14
CA LEU A 83 -0.25 -2.40 -11.69
C LEU A 83 0.80 -2.01 -12.71
N ILE A 84 0.36 -1.82 -13.94
CA ILE A 84 1.21 -1.53 -15.10
C ILE A 84 0.90 -0.12 -15.59
N ILE A 85 1.91 0.75 -15.66
CA ILE A 85 1.80 2.12 -16.20
C ILE A 85 2.85 2.29 -17.29
N ASN A 86 2.46 2.76 -18.46
CA ASN A 86 3.37 2.92 -19.60
C ASN A 86 4.18 1.64 -19.92
N SER A 87 3.52 0.48 -19.88
CA SER A 87 4.12 -0.84 -20.10
C SER A 87 5.19 -1.26 -19.07
N GLU A 88 5.27 -0.56 -17.93
CA GLU A 88 6.15 -0.90 -16.83
C GLU A 88 5.32 -1.35 -15.62
N THR A 89 5.65 -2.51 -15.06
CA THR A 89 5.02 -2.99 -13.81
C THR A 89 5.61 -2.22 -12.64
N LEU A 90 4.80 -1.35 -12.03
CA LEU A 90 5.23 -0.54 -10.89
C LEU A 90 4.91 -1.18 -9.54
N TRP A 91 4.04 -2.16 -9.52
CA TRP A 91 3.66 -2.86 -8.30
C TRP A 91 3.06 -4.24 -8.61
N THR A 92 3.31 -5.21 -7.74
CA THR A 92 2.67 -6.53 -7.73
C THR A 92 2.36 -6.91 -6.30
N SER A 93 1.14 -7.37 -6.03
CA SER A 93 0.72 -7.81 -4.70
C SER A 93 1.21 -9.20 -4.36
N ASP A 94 1.17 -9.55 -3.08
CA ASP A 94 1.08 -10.93 -2.63
C ASP A 94 -0.30 -11.54 -2.96
N TYR A 95 -0.54 -12.80 -2.56
CA TYR A 95 -1.82 -13.46 -2.70
C TYR A 95 -2.88 -12.79 -1.83
N ILE A 96 -3.93 -12.27 -2.46
CA ILE A 96 -5.07 -11.64 -1.80
C ILE A 96 -6.18 -12.67 -1.66
N GLU A 97 -6.54 -13.02 -0.43
CA GLU A 97 -7.63 -13.95 -0.13
C GLU A 97 -9.00 -13.35 -0.47
N PRO A 98 -10.04 -14.19 -0.76
CA PRO A 98 -11.42 -13.73 -0.84
C PRO A 98 -11.85 -12.98 0.43
N GLY A 99 -12.50 -11.85 0.26
CA GLY A 99 -12.91 -10.97 1.38
C GLY A 99 -11.84 -10.03 1.90
N TYR A 100 -10.68 -9.97 1.25
CA TYR A 100 -9.60 -9.04 1.60
C TYR A 100 -9.40 -7.96 0.53
N ALA A 101 -8.85 -6.84 0.95
CA ALA A 101 -8.53 -5.70 0.09
C ALA A 101 -7.13 -5.14 0.39
N VAL A 102 -6.40 -4.79 -0.64
CA VAL A 102 -5.20 -3.96 -0.51
C VAL A 102 -5.64 -2.52 -0.24
N LYS A 103 -5.19 -1.94 0.87
CA LYS A 103 -5.51 -0.57 1.29
C LYS A 103 -4.39 0.41 1.01
N ASN A 104 -3.16 -0.04 1.11
CA ASN A 104 -1.98 0.71 0.71
C ASN A 104 -1.07 -0.19 -0.10
N LEU A 105 -0.43 0.38 -1.09
CA LEU A 105 0.59 -0.28 -1.91
C LEU A 105 1.83 0.59 -2.00
N THR A 106 2.98 -0.04 -2.24
CA THR A 106 4.25 0.64 -2.41
C THR A 106 4.76 0.44 -3.83
N LEU A 107 4.71 1.52 -4.63
CA LEU A 107 5.22 1.50 -6.01
C LEU A 107 6.75 1.37 -6.03
N SER A 108 7.28 0.73 -7.06
CA SER A 108 8.74 0.64 -7.30
C SER A 108 9.40 2.01 -7.47
N ARG A 109 8.64 3.01 -7.92
CA ARG A 109 9.06 4.42 -8.00
C ARG A 109 7.89 5.36 -7.75
N ALA A 110 8.18 6.55 -7.22
CA ALA A 110 7.20 7.61 -7.05
C ALA A 110 6.74 8.15 -8.40
N PRO A 111 5.42 8.33 -8.63
CA PRO A 111 4.92 8.91 -9.86
C PRO A 111 5.01 10.43 -9.84
N ASP A 112 5.24 11.02 -11.00
CA ASP A 112 5.11 12.46 -11.20
C ASP A 112 3.65 12.87 -11.33
N LYS A 113 3.36 14.15 -11.05
CA LYS A 113 2.02 14.73 -11.23
C LYS A 113 1.56 14.59 -12.69
N GLY A 114 0.33 14.10 -12.89
CA GLY A 114 -0.23 13.91 -14.22
C GLY A 114 -1.38 12.91 -14.25
N GLU A 115 -1.80 12.57 -15.46
CA GLU A 115 -2.81 11.52 -15.72
C GLU A 115 -2.17 10.46 -16.61
N TYR A 116 -2.35 9.19 -16.26
CA TYR A 116 -1.72 8.05 -16.92
C TYR A 116 -2.75 7.00 -17.28
N ASP A 117 -2.59 6.40 -18.46
CA ASP A 117 -3.24 5.15 -18.78
C ASP A 117 -2.53 4.01 -18.07
N ALA A 118 -3.31 3.14 -17.42
CA ALA A 118 -2.79 2.02 -16.67
C ALA A 118 -3.60 0.75 -16.90
N VAL A 119 -2.98 -0.38 -16.65
CA VAL A 119 -3.61 -1.69 -16.64
C VAL A 119 -3.46 -2.28 -15.24
N LEU A 120 -4.57 -2.73 -14.67
CA LEU A 120 -4.58 -3.59 -13.50
C LEU A 120 -4.76 -5.03 -13.99
N HIS A 121 -3.70 -5.81 -13.91
CA HIS A 121 -3.68 -7.21 -14.31
C HIS A 121 -4.01 -8.09 -13.11
N TYR A 122 -4.87 -9.07 -13.32
CA TYR A 122 -5.31 -10.05 -12.34
C TYR A 122 -4.80 -11.43 -12.73
N ASP A 123 -3.93 -12.01 -11.94
CA ASP A 123 -3.64 -13.43 -11.95
C ASP A 123 -4.48 -14.10 -10.87
N CYS A 124 -5.20 -15.17 -11.24
CA CYS A 124 -6.05 -15.91 -10.33
C CYS A 124 -5.46 -17.28 -10.05
N PHE A 125 -5.60 -17.76 -8.79
CA PHE A 125 -5.04 -19.04 -8.35
C PHE A 125 -6.01 -19.77 -7.44
N THR A 126 -6.04 -21.09 -7.54
CA THR A 126 -6.84 -21.92 -6.63
C THR A 126 -6.43 -21.74 -5.17
N LEU A 127 -7.39 -21.90 -4.25
CA LEU A 127 -7.12 -21.77 -2.80
C LEU A 127 -6.31 -22.95 -2.25
N ASN A 128 -6.42 -24.14 -2.86
CA ASN A 128 -5.83 -25.36 -2.31
C ASN A 128 -4.33 -25.48 -2.58
N ASP A 129 -3.95 -25.33 -3.85
CA ASP A 129 -2.60 -25.64 -4.33
C ASP A 129 -1.95 -24.51 -5.15
N LYS A 130 -2.67 -23.38 -5.24
CA LYS A 130 -2.24 -22.19 -6.02
C LYS A 130 -1.99 -22.52 -7.50
N THR A 131 -2.77 -23.43 -8.05
CA THR A 131 -2.78 -23.69 -9.49
C THR A 131 -3.32 -22.44 -10.22
N PRO A 132 -2.63 -21.97 -11.30
CA PRO A 132 -3.10 -20.83 -12.09
C PRO A 132 -4.47 -21.07 -12.72
N LEU A 133 -5.32 -20.06 -12.67
CA LEU A 133 -6.62 -19.97 -13.32
C LEU A 133 -6.58 -18.87 -14.40
N ASN A 134 -7.71 -18.70 -15.10
CA ASN A 134 -7.83 -17.59 -16.04
C ASN A 134 -7.77 -16.25 -15.29
N GLY A 135 -6.95 -15.33 -15.78
CA GLY A 135 -6.83 -13.97 -15.29
C GLY A 135 -7.67 -12.98 -16.08
N ALA A 136 -7.49 -11.70 -15.77
CA ALA A 136 -8.14 -10.60 -16.48
C ALA A 136 -7.27 -9.34 -16.48
N GLU A 137 -7.57 -8.41 -17.38
CA GLU A 137 -6.96 -7.08 -17.43
C GLU A 137 -8.03 -6.02 -17.41
N ILE A 138 -7.87 -5.04 -16.52
CA ILE A 138 -8.76 -3.88 -16.41
C ILE A 138 -7.95 -2.63 -16.78
N GLN A 139 -8.39 -1.94 -17.84
CA GLN A 139 -7.84 -0.64 -18.19
C GLN A 139 -8.46 0.44 -17.32
N LEU A 140 -7.64 1.33 -16.78
CA LEU A 140 -8.06 2.41 -15.90
C LEU A 140 -7.19 3.65 -16.07
N LYS A 141 -7.64 4.76 -15.51
CA LYS A 141 -6.87 6.01 -15.43
C LYS A 141 -6.26 6.17 -14.04
N ILE A 142 -5.01 6.63 -13.97
CA ILE A 142 -4.39 7.07 -12.73
C ILE A 142 -4.24 8.57 -12.75
N LYS A 143 -4.85 9.24 -11.77
CA LYS A 143 -4.72 10.69 -11.55
C LYS A 143 -3.74 10.93 -10.42
N VAL A 144 -2.60 11.53 -10.72
CA VAL A 144 -1.55 11.86 -9.77
C VAL A 144 -1.59 13.35 -9.45
N ASN A 145 -1.85 13.70 -8.18
CA ASN A 145 -2.07 15.07 -7.71
C ASN A 145 -0.96 15.57 -6.76
#